data_e6a3407043f9d0ee0832d448b1f6dafc
#
_entry.id   e6a3407043f9d0ee0832d448b1f6dafc
#
_cell.length_a   1.000
_cell.length_b   1.000
_cell.length_c   1.000
_cell.angle_alpha   90.00
_cell.angle_beta   90.00
_cell.angle_gamma   90.00
#
_symmetry.space_group_name_H-M   'P 1'
#
loop_
_entity.id
_entity.type
_entity.pdbx_description
1 polymer ?
#
loop_
_entity_poly.entity_id
_entity_poly.type
_entity_poly.pdbx_seq_one_letter_code
_entity_poly.pdbx_strand_id
1 'polypeptide(L)'
;GMTMNHAERMKRFEETDLYVVITESFCGGRPALEVLDACLDAGVRLVQFREKHLEGDALYERAAAFRERTAAAGALLIVDDRVDIALAVGADGVHLGQSDLPIAAARQIAPELILGASSHNPDEALAAQAAGASYVNIGPIFDTQTKAVSSGAVGPEMIGRIAPRLSVPFTCMGGIKGHNIGEVLSRGARHPAVVTAVTTAPDVRAAAAGLRELILDARKP
;
A
#
# COMPACT_ATOMS: atom_id res chain seq x y z
N GLY A 1 13.92 11.26 17.87
CA GLY A 1 12.78 12.03 17.46
C GLY A 1 11.48 11.42 18.00
N MET A 2 10.47 12.23 18.23
CA MET A 2 9.19 11.75 18.73
C MET A 2 8.48 10.89 17.68
N THR A 3 8.00 9.73 18.12
CA THR A 3 7.23 8.82 17.27
C THR A 3 5.86 9.45 16.98
N MET A 4 5.42 9.41 15.70
CA MET A 4 4.10 9.89 15.33
C MET A 4 3.00 9.01 15.93
N ASN A 5 1.90 9.64 16.34
CA ASN A 5 0.70 8.92 16.74
C ASN A 5 -0.15 8.56 15.50
N HIS A 6 -1.23 7.82 15.73
CA HIS A 6 -2.13 7.38 14.65
C HIS A 6 -2.71 8.57 13.86
N ALA A 7 -3.19 9.60 14.54
CA ALA A 7 -3.81 10.75 13.88
C ALA A 7 -2.83 11.47 12.96
N GLU A 8 -1.59 11.67 13.39
CA GLU A 8 -0.53 12.30 12.61
C GLU A 8 -0.19 11.45 11.38
N ARG A 9 -0.09 10.14 11.55
CA ARG A 9 0.15 9.20 10.44
C ARG A 9 -0.98 9.24 9.43
N MET A 10 -2.22 9.27 9.88
CA MET A 10 -3.38 9.32 8.98
C MET A 10 -3.48 10.64 8.24
N LYS A 11 -3.10 11.74 8.87
CA LYS A 11 -3.01 13.02 8.19
C LYS A 11 -2.01 12.96 7.04
N ARG A 12 -0.83 12.40 7.28
CA ARG A 12 0.18 12.18 6.23
C ARG A 12 -0.31 11.21 5.16
N PHE A 13 -0.99 10.15 5.56
CA PHE A 13 -1.56 9.18 4.62
C PHE A 13 -2.48 9.88 3.61
N GLU A 14 -3.37 10.75 4.08
CA GLU A 14 -4.31 11.46 3.21
C GLU A 14 -3.62 12.40 2.22
N GLU A 15 -2.44 12.89 2.56
CA GLU A 15 -1.63 13.74 1.68
C GLU A 15 -0.89 12.95 0.60
N THR A 16 -0.79 11.62 0.73
CA THR A 16 -0.11 10.78 -0.26
C THR A 16 -0.96 10.59 -1.53
N ASP A 17 -0.32 10.06 -2.55
CA ASP A 17 -0.97 9.74 -3.81
C ASP A 17 -0.66 8.28 -4.19
N LEU A 18 0.30 8.03 -5.05
CA LEU A 18 0.66 6.69 -5.49
C LEU A 18 1.16 5.83 -4.32
N TYR A 19 0.63 4.62 -4.22
CA TYR A 19 1.03 3.61 -3.24
C TYR A 19 1.85 2.55 -3.96
N VAL A 20 3.16 2.46 -3.70
CA VAL A 20 4.02 1.48 -4.37
C VAL A 20 4.29 0.30 -3.44
N VAL A 21 3.94 -0.89 -3.90
CA VAL A 21 4.20 -2.15 -3.19
C VAL A 21 5.44 -2.81 -3.80
N ILE A 22 6.45 -3.08 -2.97
CA ILE A 22 7.76 -3.57 -3.43
C ILE A 22 8.04 -4.96 -2.87
N THR A 23 8.22 -5.92 -3.79
CA THR A 23 8.72 -7.27 -3.55
C THR A 23 9.92 -7.47 -4.46
N GLU A 24 11.07 -7.84 -3.91
CA GLU A 24 12.31 -7.91 -4.70
C GLU A 24 12.21 -8.81 -5.93
N SER A 25 11.50 -9.94 -5.82
CA SER A 25 11.31 -10.84 -6.96
C SER A 25 10.49 -10.23 -8.10
N PHE A 26 9.80 -9.12 -7.85
CA PHE A 26 9.04 -8.38 -8.86
C PHE A 26 9.71 -7.07 -9.27
N CYS A 27 11.03 -6.96 -9.08
CA CYS A 27 11.80 -5.75 -9.42
C CYS A 27 12.61 -5.87 -10.71
N GLY A 28 12.29 -6.86 -11.54
CA GLY A 28 12.96 -7.02 -12.84
C GLY A 28 14.46 -7.31 -12.74
N GLY A 29 14.88 -8.04 -11.71
CA GLY A 29 16.29 -8.36 -11.46
C GLY A 29 17.05 -7.27 -10.72
N ARG A 30 16.43 -6.14 -10.38
CA ARG A 30 17.07 -5.07 -9.61
C ARG A 30 16.93 -5.32 -8.12
N PRO A 31 17.89 -4.83 -7.31
CA PRO A 31 17.70 -4.83 -5.86
C PRO A 31 16.47 -4.00 -5.46
N ALA A 32 15.72 -4.47 -4.47
CA ALA A 32 14.53 -3.76 -3.99
C ALA A 32 14.87 -2.34 -3.51
N LEU A 33 16.02 -2.16 -2.88
CA LEU A 33 16.44 -0.84 -2.37
C LEU A 33 16.72 0.15 -3.50
N GLU A 34 17.21 -0.31 -4.64
CA GLU A 34 17.39 0.54 -5.82
C GLU A 34 16.03 1.03 -6.33
N VAL A 35 15.05 0.14 -6.41
CA VAL A 35 13.69 0.49 -6.82
C VAL A 35 13.07 1.45 -5.81
N LEU A 36 13.24 1.21 -4.52
CA LEU A 36 12.75 2.10 -3.47
C LEU A 36 13.34 3.51 -3.63
N ASP A 37 14.66 3.61 -3.80
CA ASP A 37 15.32 4.90 -3.96
C ASP A 37 14.77 5.69 -5.16
N ALA A 38 14.56 5.02 -6.29
CA ALA A 38 13.99 5.64 -7.48
C ALA A 38 12.55 6.14 -7.23
N CYS A 39 11.75 5.36 -6.51
CA CYS A 39 10.38 5.77 -6.12
C CYS A 39 10.42 7.01 -5.22
N LEU A 40 11.28 7.02 -4.21
CA LEU A 40 11.40 8.15 -3.30
C LEU A 40 11.88 9.42 -4.03
N ASP A 41 12.83 9.27 -4.97
CA ASP A 41 13.28 10.37 -5.83
C ASP A 41 12.16 10.93 -6.71
N ALA A 42 11.21 10.07 -7.10
CA ALA A 42 10.04 10.50 -7.87
C ALA A 42 8.96 11.18 -7.01
N GLY A 43 9.17 11.23 -5.70
CA GLY A 43 8.23 11.85 -4.77
C GLY A 43 7.18 10.92 -4.19
N VAL A 44 7.31 9.61 -4.37
CA VAL A 44 6.41 8.63 -3.72
C VAL A 44 6.57 8.74 -2.21
N ARG A 45 5.45 8.82 -1.49
CA ARG A 45 5.45 9.01 -0.02
C ARG A 45 4.64 7.94 0.71
N LEU A 46 4.19 6.90 -0.01
CA LEU A 46 3.51 5.76 0.58
C LEU A 46 4.06 4.49 -0.06
N VAL A 47 4.75 3.68 0.74
CA VAL A 47 5.46 2.48 0.28
C VAL A 47 5.06 1.31 1.15
N GLN A 48 4.80 0.15 0.52
CA GLN A 48 4.65 -1.11 1.23
C GLN A 48 5.86 -2.01 0.97
N PHE A 49 6.46 -2.48 2.05
CA PHE A 49 7.47 -3.53 2.03
C PHE A 49 6.76 -4.88 2.09
N ARG A 50 6.85 -5.68 1.05
CA ARG A 50 6.13 -6.96 0.95
C ARG A 50 7.08 -8.08 0.56
N GLU A 51 7.49 -8.88 1.55
CA GLU A 51 8.32 -10.05 1.35
C GLU A 51 7.65 -11.28 1.99
N LYS A 52 7.27 -12.25 1.17
CA LYS A 52 6.54 -13.44 1.60
C LYS A 52 7.44 -14.62 1.95
N HIS A 53 8.70 -14.59 1.52
CA HIS A 53 9.61 -15.72 1.62
C HIS A 53 10.86 -15.46 2.46
N LEU A 54 10.98 -14.28 3.07
CA LEU A 54 12.03 -13.98 4.04
C LEU A 54 11.54 -14.28 5.45
N GLU A 55 12.42 -14.77 6.28
CA GLU A 55 12.12 -15.12 7.66
C GLU A 55 13.04 -14.39 8.65
N GLY A 56 12.54 -14.20 9.86
CA GLY A 56 13.31 -13.80 11.02
C GLY A 56 14.21 -12.60 10.80
N ASP A 57 15.49 -12.84 10.96
CA ASP A 57 16.52 -11.80 10.87
C ASP A 57 16.62 -11.17 9.49
N ALA A 58 16.52 -11.94 8.43
CA ALA A 58 16.57 -11.43 7.05
C ALA A 58 15.40 -10.49 6.76
N LEU A 59 14.20 -10.85 7.21
CA LEU A 59 13.01 -10.01 7.07
C LEU A 59 13.18 -8.70 7.84
N TYR A 60 13.64 -8.80 9.09
CA TYR A 60 13.90 -7.64 9.94
C TYR A 60 14.92 -6.69 9.29
N GLU A 61 16.06 -7.21 8.84
CA GLU A 61 17.13 -6.41 8.25
C GLU A 61 16.66 -5.67 6.99
N ARG A 62 15.89 -6.34 6.12
CA ARG A 62 15.35 -5.71 4.91
C ARG A 62 14.34 -4.64 5.25
N ALA A 63 13.42 -4.92 6.17
CA ALA A 63 12.42 -3.95 6.62
C ALA A 63 13.11 -2.73 7.26
N ALA A 64 14.16 -2.95 8.07
CA ALA A 64 14.92 -1.87 8.70
C ALA A 64 15.60 -0.97 7.65
N ALA A 65 16.15 -1.55 6.58
CA ALA A 65 16.75 -0.79 5.48
C ALA A 65 15.69 0.05 4.75
N PHE A 66 14.50 -0.49 4.52
CA PHE A 66 13.38 0.27 3.97
C PHE A 66 12.99 1.42 4.90
N ARG A 67 12.93 1.15 6.20
CA ARG A 67 12.56 2.18 7.18
C ARG A 67 13.54 3.34 7.20
N GLU A 68 14.84 3.04 7.15
CA GLU A 68 15.87 4.08 7.13
C GLU A 68 15.68 5.03 5.93
N ARG A 69 15.48 4.47 4.75
CA ARG A 69 15.34 5.25 3.52
C ARG A 69 14.02 6.00 3.44
N THR A 70 12.91 5.37 3.83
CA THR A 70 11.61 6.05 3.83
C THR A 70 11.57 7.16 4.87
N ALA A 71 12.14 6.96 6.05
CA ALA A 71 12.22 7.99 7.08
C ALA A 71 13.02 9.20 6.60
N ALA A 72 14.17 8.96 5.96
CA ALA A 72 15.01 10.04 5.44
C ALA A 72 14.28 10.88 4.38
N ALA A 73 13.38 10.26 3.61
CA ALA A 73 12.60 10.93 2.57
C ALA A 73 11.26 11.50 3.08
N GLY A 74 10.91 11.26 4.34
CA GLY A 74 9.62 11.67 4.88
C GLY A 74 8.45 10.85 4.34
N ALA A 75 8.70 9.60 3.92
CA ALA A 75 7.68 8.71 3.38
C ALA A 75 7.14 7.77 4.46
N LEU A 76 5.87 7.39 4.33
CA LEU A 76 5.25 6.39 5.17
C LEU A 76 5.65 4.98 4.71
N LEU A 77 6.02 4.12 5.66
CA LEU A 77 6.33 2.72 5.41
C LEU A 77 5.26 1.83 6.02
N ILE A 78 4.66 1.00 5.19
CA ILE A 78 3.72 -0.04 5.57
C ILE A 78 4.43 -1.40 5.40
N VAL A 79 4.40 -2.24 6.43
CA VAL A 79 4.94 -3.60 6.37
C VAL A 79 3.79 -4.57 6.10
N ASP A 80 4.00 -5.50 5.16
CA ASP A 80 2.97 -6.49 4.85
C ASP A 80 2.98 -7.62 5.89
N ASP A 81 1.80 -8.02 6.37
CA ASP A 81 1.51 -9.18 7.24
C ASP A 81 2.07 -9.13 8.67
N ARG A 82 3.25 -8.62 8.89
CA ARG A 82 4.01 -8.84 10.12
C ARG A 82 3.98 -7.60 11.04
N VAL A 83 3.05 -7.64 12.00
CA VAL A 83 2.91 -6.56 13.01
C VAL A 83 4.18 -6.44 13.86
N ASP A 84 4.78 -7.55 14.25
CA ASP A 84 6.01 -7.58 15.05
C ASP A 84 7.17 -6.89 14.33
N ILE A 85 7.34 -7.15 13.05
CA ILE A 85 8.39 -6.51 12.24
C ILE A 85 8.11 -5.01 12.09
N ALA A 86 6.85 -4.64 11.84
CA ALA A 86 6.47 -3.23 11.73
C ALA A 86 6.82 -2.45 13.01
N LEU A 87 6.51 -3.03 14.17
CA LEU A 87 6.85 -2.44 15.47
C LEU A 87 8.36 -2.39 15.68
N ALA A 88 9.06 -3.49 15.39
CA ALA A 88 10.50 -3.61 15.62
C ALA A 88 11.32 -2.60 14.82
N VAL A 89 10.91 -2.29 13.58
CA VAL A 89 11.64 -1.34 12.72
C VAL A 89 11.12 0.10 12.84
N GLY A 90 10.05 0.30 13.62
CA GLY A 90 9.43 1.64 13.73
C GLY A 90 8.72 2.07 12.45
N ALA A 91 8.13 1.13 11.73
CA ALA A 91 7.32 1.44 10.55
C ALA A 91 6.06 2.22 10.93
N ASP A 92 5.42 2.83 9.95
CA ASP A 92 4.21 3.61 10.17
C ASP A 92 2.95 2.75 10.20
N GLY A 93 2.99 1.57 9.61
CA GLY A 93 1.82 0.72 9.58
C GLY A 93 2.10 -0.71 9.16
N VAL A 94 1.03 -1.49 9.18
CA VAL A 94 1.03 -2.88 8.70
C VAL A 94 -0.22 -3.11 7.86
N HIS A 95 -0.07 -3.91 6.80
CA HIS A 95 -1.18 -4.29 5.94
C HIS A 95 -1.53 -5.75 6.16
N LEU A 96 -2.80 -6.03 6.45
CA LEU A 96 -3.26 -7.37 6.83
C LEU A 96 -4.30 -7.88 5.84
N GLY A 97 -4.10 -9.12 5.39
CA GLY A 97 -5.04 -9.86 4.57
C GLY A 97 -6.06 -10.61 5.43
N GLN A 98 -6.99 -11.29 4.76
CA GLN A 98 -8.10 -11.99 5.41
C GLN A 98 -7.65 -13.15 6.31
N SER A 99 -6.48 -13.73 6.05
CA SER A 99 -5.94 -14.87 6.81
C SER A 99 -4.81 -14.47 7.77
N ASP A 100 -4.48 -13.18 7.86
CA ASP A 100 -3.45 -12.69 8.77
C ASP A 100 -4.03 -12.41 10.16
N LEU A 101 -3.20 -11.86 11.06
CA LEU A 101 -3.68 -11.45 12.38
C LEU A 101 -4.90 -10.54 12.23
N PRO A 102 -6.00 -10.81 12.93
CA PRO A 102 -7.19 -9.95 12.84
C PRO A 102 -6.90 -8.48 13.18
N ILE A 103 -7.54 -7.57 12.48
CA ILE A 103 -7.37 -6.12 12.69
C ILE A 103 -7.58 -5.72 14.16
N ALA A 104 -8.60 -6.26 14.82
CA ALA A 104 -8.87 -5.94 16.23
C ALA A 104 -7.72 -6.37 17.15
N ALA A 105 -7.11 -7.54 16.89
CA ALA A 105 -5.95 -8.01 17.65
C ALA A 105 -4.71 -7.15 17.39
N ALA A 106 -4.48 -6.79 16.12
CA ALA A 106 -3.37 -5.92 15.73
C ALA A 106 -3.51 -4.53 16.37
N ARG A 107 -4.73 -4.00 16.45
CA ARG A 107 -4.98 -2.70 17.09
C ARG A 107 -4.61 -2.70 18.57
N GLN A 108 -4.82 -3.82 19.27
CA GLN A 108 -4.43 -3.96 20.68
C GLN A 108 -2.91 -3.91 20.84
N ILE A 109 -2.17 -4.56 19.96
CA ILE A 109 -0.71 -4.64 20.01
C ILE A 109 -0.07 -3.35 19.53
N ALA A 110 -0.63 -2.73 18.51
CA ALA A 110 -0.04 -1.60 17.80
C ALA A 110 -1.06 -0.45 17.67
N PRO A 111 -1.45 0.20 18.78
CA PRO A 111 -2.53 1.18 18.78
C PRO A 111 -2.25 2.42 17.93
N GLU A 112 -0.98 2.75 17.70
CA GLU A 112 -0.60 3.97 16.99
C GLU A 112 -0.23 3.72 15.51
N LEU A 113 -0.25 2.46 15.05
CA LEU A 113 0.09 2.15 13.66
C LEU A 113 -1.12 2.32 12.73
N ILE A 114 -0.82 2.66 11.48
CA ILE A 114 -1.78 2.53 10.38
C ILE A 114 -2.05 1.04 10.19
N LEU A 115 -3.31 0.63 10.24
CA LEU A 115 -3.72 -0.74 9.97
C LEU A 115 -4.51 -0.77 8.67
N GLY A 116 -3.90 -1.32 7.62
CA GLY A 116 -4.56 -1.54 6.35
C GLY A 116 -5.19 -2.92 6.29
N ALA A 117 -6.34 -3.03 5.66
CA ALA A 117 -7.03 -4.31 5.52
C ALA A 117 -7.41 -4.57 4.07
N SER A 118 -7.10 -5.76 3.57
CA SER A 118 -7.54 -6.21 2.26
C SER A 118 -9.03 -6.53 2.28
N SER A 119 -9.74 -6.20 1.20
CA SER A 119 -11.14 -6.56 1.02
C SER A 119 -11.44 -6.85 -0.45
N HIS A 120 -12.41 -7.73 -0.69
CA HIS A 120 -12.84 -8.16 -2.02
C HIS A 120 -14.29 -7.79 -2.32
N ASN A 121 -15.05 -7.40 -1.29
CA ASN A 121 -16.48 -7.14 -1.38
C ASN A 121 -16.91 -6.19 -0.25
N PRO A 122 -18.15 -5.64 -0.32
CA PRO A 122 -18.63 -4.72 0.72
C PRO A 122 -18.65 -5.30 2.13
N ASP A 123 -19.02 -6.57 2.30
CA ASP A 123 -19.08 -7.18 3.63
C ASP A 123 -17.72 -7.22 4.29
N GLU A 124 -16.68 -7.65 3.57
CA GLU A 124 -15.31 -7.65 4.08
C GLU A 124 -14.81 -6.25 4.39
N ALA A 125 -15.10 -5.29 3.53
CA ALA A 125 -14.67 -3.90 3.72
C ALA A 125 -15.29 -3.28 4.97
N LEU A 126 -16.59 -3.47 5.17
CA LEU A 126 -17.30 -2.93 6.33
C LEU A 126 -16.88 -3.64 7.62
N ALA A 127 -16.63 -4.95 7.56
CA ALA A 127 -16.13 -5.70 8.71
C ALA A 127 -14.75 -5.18 9.13
N ALA A 128 -13.86 -4.93 8.16
CA ALA A 128 -12.54 -4.39 8.44
C ALA A 128 -12.61 -3.00 9.09
N GLN A 129 -13.46 -2.13 8.57
CA GLN A 129 -13.69 -0.80 9.14
C GLN A 129 -14.22 -0.90 10.57
N ALA A 130 -15.20 -1.76 10.81
CA ALA A 130 -15.78 -1.96 12.14
C ALA A 130 -14.75 -2.52 13.14
N ALA A 131 -13.79 -3.32 12.66
CA ALA A 131 -12.73 -3.88 13.50
C ALA A 131 -11.61 -2.86 13.81
N GLY A 132 -11.60 -1.68 13.20
CA GLY A 132 -10.63 -0.63 13.47
C GLY A 132 -9.57 -0.41 12.41
N ALA A 133 -9.80 -0.86 11.18
CA ALA A 133 -8.88 -0.59 10.08
C ALA A 133 -8.73 0.91 9.84
N SER A 134 -7.51 1.36 9.58
CA SER A 134 -7.20 2.75 9.26
C SER A 134 -7.51 3.08 7.80
N TYR A 135 -7.33 2.10 6.92
CA TYR A 135 -7.76 2.16 5.53
C TYR A 135 -8.17 0.78 5.05
N VAL A 136 -8.98 0.75 4.02
CA VAL A 136 -9.45 -0.50 3.40
C VAL A 136 -8.95 -0.54 1.98
N ASN A 137 -8.33 -1.66 1.59
CA ASN A 137 -7.90 -1.89 0.22
C ASN A 137 -8.95 -2.70 -0.53
N ILE A 138 -9.30 -2.23 -1.71
CA ILE A 138 -10.29 -2.85 -2.59
C ILE A 138 -9.57 -3.53 -3.75
N GLY A 139 -9.76 -4.83 -3.92
CA GLY A 139 -9.13 -5.54 -5.02
C GLY A 139 -9.30 -7.05 -4.98
N PRO A 140 -8.66 -7.73 -5.95
CA PRO A 140 -7.91 -7.17 -7.09
C PRO A 140 -8.83 -6.53 -8.13
N ILE A 141 -8.50 -5.33 -8.58
CA ILE A 141 -9.35 -4.57 -9.52
C ILE A 141 -9.32 -5.19 -10.92
N PHE A 142 -8.11 -5.42 -11.44
CA PHE A 142 -7.86 -6.04 -12.73
C PHE A 142 -7.10 -7.35 -12.54
N ASP A 143 -7.04 -8.18 -13.57
CA ASP A 143 -6.25 -9.41 -13.52
C ASP A 143 -4.78 -9.10 -13.28
N THR A 144 -4.11 -9.91 -12.45
CA THR A 144 -2.73 -9.69 -12.06
C THR A 144 -1.92 -10.99 -12.08
N GLN A 145 -0.64 -10.89 -12.40
CA GLN A 145 0.31 -12.00 -12.43
C GLN A 145 1.18 -12.05 -11.16
N THR A 146 1.10 -11.03 -10.31
CA THR A 146 2.01 -10.89 -9.16
C THR A 146 1.53 -11.59 -7.90
N LYS A 147 0.33 -12.16 -7.93
CA LYS A 147 -0.31 -12.79 -6.79
C LYS A 147 -1.03 -14.04 -7.23
N ALA A 148 -0.87 -15.14 -6.47
CA ALA A 148 -1.70 -16.32 -6.63
C ALA A 148 -3.09 -15.97 -6.11
N VAL A 149 -4.01 -15.63 -7.01
CA VAL A 149 -5.34 -15.16 -6.65
C VAL A 149 -6.29 -16.34 -6.62
N SER A 150 -6.90 -16.59 -5.47
CA SER A 150 -7.95 -17.58 -5.31
C SER A 150 -9.29 -17.09 -5.87
N SER A 151 -9.46 -15.79 -6.01
CA SER A 151 -10.62 -15.14 -6.63
C SER A 151 -10.15 -14.25 -7.77
N GLY A 152 -10.93 -14.18 -8.86
CA GLY A 152 -10.64 -13.33 -10.01
C GLY A 152 -10.79 -11.84 -9.69
N ALA A 153 -10.49 -11.00 -10.68
CA ALA A 153 -10.64 -9.56 -10.58
C ALA A 153 -12.07 -9.17 -10.22
N VAL A 154 -12.21 -8.21 -9.31
CA VAL A 154 -13.54 -7.73 -8.87
C VAL A 154 -14.07 -6.59 -9.75
N GLY A 155 -13.19 -5.98 -10.56
CA GLY A 155 -13.52 -4.86 -11.44
C GLY A 155 -13.51 -3.51 -10.73
N PRO A 156 -13.31 -2.42 -11.50
CA PRO A 156 -13.28 -1.07 -10.92
C PRO A 156 -14.65 -0.63 -10.35
N GLU A 157 -15.76 -1.25 -10.79
CA GLU A 157 -17.10 -0.98 -10.28
C GLU A 157 -17.23 -1.28 -8.79
N MET A 158 -16.40 -2.19 -8.26
CA MET A 158 -16.42 -2.53 -6.84
C MET A 158 -16.11 -1.30 -5.96
N ILE A 159 -15.32 -0.35 -6.47
CA ILE A 159 -15.04 0.90 -5.77
C ILE A 159 -16.36 1.64 -5.47
N GLY A 160 -17.25 1.73 -6.45
CA GLY A 160 -18.55 2.38 -6.29
C GLY A 160 -19.48 1.66 -5.31
N ARG A 161 -19.29 0.37 -5.11
CA ARG A 161 -20.08 -0.42 -4.16
C ARG A 161 -19.56 -0.30 -2.71
N ILE A 162 -18.27 -0.04 -2.55
CA ILE A 162 -17.62 -0.02 -1.24
C ILE A 162 -17.38 1.40 -0.73
N ALA A 163 -16.73 2.25 -1.54
CA ALA A 163 -16.24 3.55 -1.11
C ALA A 163 -17.33 4.46 -0.48
N PRO A 164 -18.56 4.56 -1.03
CA PRO A 164 -19.59 5.41 -0.43
C PRO A 164 -20.02 4.97 0.97
N ARG A 165 -19.75 3.72 1.34
CA ARG A 165 -20.13 3.15 2.64
C ARG A 165 -19.02 3.24 3.68
N LEU A 166 -17.81 3.69 3.29
CA LEU A 166 -16.66 3.81 4.19
C LEU A 166 -16.59 5.21 4.81
N SER A 167 -16.17 5.25 6.07
CA SER A 167 -15.80 6.48 6.77
C SER A 167 -14.27 6.61 6.91
N VAL A 168 -13.53 5.61 6.47
CA VAL A 168 -12.06 5.62 6.41
C VAL A 168 -11.60 5.72 4.96
N PRO A 169 -10.35 6.16 4.70
CA PRO A 169 -9.81 6.17 3.34
C PRO A 169 -9.77 4.76 2.75
N PHE A 170 -9.77 4.68 1.42
CA PHE A 170 -9.55 3.42 0.73
C PHE A 170 -8.35 3.49 -0.21
N THR A 171 -7.74 2.35 -0.42
CA THR A 171 -6.79 2.11 -1.50
C THR A 171 -7.40 1.09 -2.45
N CYS A 172 -6.82 0.93 -3.62
CA CYS A 172 -7.22 -0.11 -4.54
C CYS A 172 -5.96 -0.70 -5.18
N MET A 173 -6.00 -1.99 -5.48
CA MET A 173 -4.86 -2.69 -6.07
C MET A 173 -5.32 -3.78 -7.03
N GLY A 174 -4.37 -4.30 -7.80
CA GLY A 174 -4.58 -5.43 -8.68
C GLY A 174 -4.52 -5.03 -10.15
N GLY A 175 -3.38 -5.28 -10.80
CA GLY A 175 -3.21 -5.07 -12.22
C GLY A 175 -3.29 -3.62 -12.68
N ILE A 176 -3.13 -2.66 -11.78
CA ILE A 176 -3.22 -1.23 -12.13
C ILE A 176 -1.96 -0.80 -12.88
N LYS A 177 -2.14 -0.24 -14.05
CA LYS A 177 -1.11 0.19 -14.99
C LYS A 177 -1.44 1.58 -15.54
N GLY A 178 -0.49 2.18 -16.24
CA GLY A 178 -0.71 3.48 -16.88
C GLY A 178 -1.91 3.52 -17.83
N HIS A 179 -2.18 2.40 -18.53
CA HIS A 179 -3.27 2.34 -19.51
C HIS A 179 -4.67 2.16 -18.88
N ASN A 180 -4.76 1.76 -17.62
CA ASN A 180 -6.05 1.50 -16.97
C ASN A 180 -6.29 2.28 -15.67
N ILE A 181 -5.28 2.97 -15.15
CA ILE A 181 -5.40 3.71 -13.89
C ILE A 181 -6.53 4.75 -13.93
N GLY A 182 -6.82 5.30 -15.10
CA GLY A 182 -7.93 6.24 -15.27
C GLY A 182 -9.27 5.68 -14.83
N GLU A 183 -9.48 4.38 -14.94
CA GLU A 183 -10.73 3.75 -14.54
C GLU A 183 -10.96 3.75 -13.03
N VAL A 184 -9.89 3.68 -12.24
CA VAL A 184 -10.02 3.78 -10.77
C VAL A 184 -10.04 5.25 -10.34
N LEU A 185 -9.27 6.10 -11.01
CA LEU A 185 -9.24 7.54 -10.71
C LEU A 185 -10.60 8.19 -10.94
N SER A 186 -11.28 7.83 -12.01
CA SER A 186 -12.63 8.35 -12.32
C SER A 186 -13.69 7.95 -11.30
N ARG A 187 -13.40 6.93 -10.48
CA ARG A 187 -14.27 6.47 -9.40
C ARG A 187 -13.84 6.97 -8.02
N GLY A 188 -12.93 7.93 -7.98
CA GLY A 188 -12.53 8.59 -6.74
C GLY A 188 -11.32 8.00 -6.03
N ALA A 189 -10.59 7.07 -6.65
CA ALA A 189 -9.38 6.53 -6.05
C ALA A 189 -8.34 7.64 -5.90
N ARG A 190 -7.82 7.81 -4.68
CA ARG A 190 -6.79 8.80 -4.36
C ARG A 190 -5.44 8.14 -4.09
N HIS A 191 -5.44 6.85 -3.76
CA HIS A 191 -4.26 6.08 -3.37
C HIS A 191 -4.23 4.73 -4.10
N PRO A 192 -4.18 4.75 -5.45
CA PRO A 192 -4.05 3.48 -6.18
C PRO A 192 -2.71 2.84 -5.87
N ALA A 193 -2.72 1.53 -5.62
CA ALA A 193 -1.52 0.76 -5.34
C ALA A 193 -1.05 0.03 -6.60
N VAL A 194 0.24 0.10 -6.86
CA VAL A 194 0.86 -0.51 -8.03
C VAL A 194 2.05 -1.37 -7.62
N VAL A 195 2.37 -2.35 -8.45
CA VAL A 195 3.56 -3.19 -8.30
C VAL A 195 4.40 -3.06 -9.59
N THR A 196 4.18 -3.94 -10.56
CA THR A 196 5.05 -4.05 -11.73
C THR A 196 4.95 -2.87 -12.69
N ALA A 197 3.88 -2.09 -12.66
CA ALA A 197 3.80 -0.84 -13.44
C ALA A 197 4.99 0.09 -13.13
N VAL A 198 5.54 -0.02 -11.92
CA VAL A 198 6.68 0.77 -11.47
C VAL A 198 7.92 -0.10 -11.32
N THR A 199 7.82 -1.23 -10.61
CA THR A 199 8.99 -2.00 -10.17
C THR A 199 9.74 -2.69 -11.31
N THR A 200 9.07 -3.00 -12.43
CA THR A 200 9.71 -3.59 -13.62
C THR A 200 9.87 -2.59 -14.76
N ALA A 201 9.50 -1.34 -14.58
CA ALA A 201 9.62 -0.34 -15.63
C ALA A 201 11.11 -0.14 -16.00
N PRO A 202 11.42 0.13 -17.28
CA PRO A 202 12.80 0.42 -17.67
C PRO A 202 13.39 1.60 -16.90
N ASP A 203 12.59 2.63 -16.67
CA ASP A 203 12.94 3.78 -15.84
C ASP A 203 11.91 3.88 -14.70
N VAL A 204 12.28 3.35 -13.53
CA VAL A 204 11.40 3.27 -12.36
C VAL A 204 10.96 4.67 -11.90
N ARG A 205 11.90 5.60 -11.81
CA ARG A 205 11.61 6.97 -11.39
C ARG A 205 10.61 7.64 -12.32
N ALA A 206 10.82 7.54 -13.62
CA ALA A 206 9.93 8.14 -14.62
C ALA A 206 8.54 7.51 -14.57
N ALA A 207 8.46 6.18 -14.41
CA ALA A 207 7.19 5.48 -14.31
C ALA A 207 6.41 5.93 -13.07
N ALA A 208 7.05 6.00 -11.91
CA ALA A 208 6.42 6.46 -10.68
C ALA A 208 5.98 7.93 -10.80
N ALA A 209 6.83 8.80 -11.32
CA ALA A 209 6.50 10.22 -11.51
C ALA A 209 5.31 10.39 -12.46
N GLY A 210 5.26 9.63 -13.55
CA GLY A 210 4.16 9.68 -14.52
C GLY A 210 2.82 9.26 -13.92
N LEU A 211 2.82 8.20 -13.12
CA LEU A 211 1.59 7.74 -12.44
C LEU A 211 1.13 8.74 -11.39
N ARG A 212 2.06 9.31 -10.64
CA ARG A 212 1.74 10.37 -9.67
C ARG A 212 1.08 11.57 -10.35
N GLU A 213 1.60 11.98 -11.50
CA GLU A 213 1.05 13.09 -12.27
C GLU A 213 -0.39 12.81 -12.69
N LEU A 214 -0.70 11.60 -13.16
CA LEU A 214 -2.07 11.20 -13.50
C LEU A 214 -3.00 11.29 -12.30
N ILE A 215 -2.55 10.83 -11.13
CA ILE A 215 -3.34 10.87 -9.89
C ILE A 215 -3.62 12.33 -9.49
N LEU A 216 -2.59 13.16 -9.48
CA LEU A 216 -2.71 14.57 -9.09
C LEU A 216 -3.60 15.34 -10.05
N ASP A 217 -3.50 15.08 -11.35
CA ASP A 217 -4.36 15.71 -12.36
C ASP A 217 -5.83 15.33 -12.16
N ALA A 218 -6.12 14.08 -11.79
CA ALA A 218 -7.47 13.62 -11.51
C ALA A 218 -8.08 14.27 -10.26
N ARG A 219 -7.26 14.80 -9.34
CA ARG A 219 -7.71 15.50 -8.14
C ARG A 219 -8.04 16.97 -8.38
N LYS A 220 -7.66 17.51 -9.51
CA LYS A 220 -7.95 18.92 -9.85
C LYS A 220 -9.45 19.09 -10.08
N PRO A 221 -10.05 20.20 -9.60
CA PRO A 221 -11.45 20.47 -9.83
C PRO A 221 -11.78 20.76 -11.31
#